data_81ad8408cc05768a53c32adff4514347
#
_entry.id   81ad8408cc05768a53c32adff4514347
#
_cell.length_a   1.000
_cell.length_b   1.000
_cell.length_c   1.000
_cell.angle_alpha   90.00
_cell.angle_beta   90.00
_cell.angle_gamma   90.00
#
_symmetry.space_group_name_H-M   'P 1'
#
loop_
_entity.id
_entity.type
_entity.pdbx_description
1 polymer ?
#
loop_
_entity_poly.entity_id
_entity_poly.type
_entity_poly.pdbx_seq_one_letter_code
_entity_poly.pdbx_strand_id
1 'polypeptide(L)'
;MSSFNQDLIKASAQNILKGLLECIKSSTGLRNEIATSPDFWSLLHTLRALPDGAALAFRIIDEITNGAPPAISADNYEGAVTLLNAFALAGGEIPQDQRRGQPTRRGRPQQQPALSVTDKKPARSDTVLRGIQAMTLMQNLSNRVPYLIEQSQLEPAQAWQTYWHPIFRVLTTHCTNPCRDIRQAAFSSLHRCLLSSNLASEKHTEWTNIFSGVLFPLIHQLLKPEVYNSDPSGMAETKMQAAQALCKIYLHYLGQLAQWEGLVSLWRDILSTMEALLKDGGGSGELVSLRTLSSRLITHVGAFANNE
;
A
#
# COMPACT_ATOMS: atom_id res chain seq x y z
N MET A 1 4.18 11.21 36.63
CA MET A 1 2.80 11.68 36.37
C MET A 1 1.86 10.62 36.87
N SER A 2 0.89 10.96 37.70
CA SER A 2 0.01 9.97 38.33
C SER A 2 -0.94 9.34 37.29
N SER A 3 -1.34 8.09 37.47
CA SER A 3 -2.32 7.35 36.64
C SER A 3 -3.58 8.15 36.39
N PHE A 4 -4.03 8.91 37.38
CA PHE A 4 -5.21 9.79 37.29
C PHE A 4 -5.12 10.83 36.18
N ASN A 5 -3.97 11.45 35.94
CA ASN A 5 -3.77 12.41 34.83
C ASN A 5 -3.84 11.71 33.45
N GLN A 6 -3.36 10.48 33.37
CA GLN A 6 -3.43 9.72 32.11
C GLN A 6 -4.88 9.31 31.75
N ASP A 7 -5.67 8.92 32.75
CA ASP A 7 -7.08 8.54 32.52
C ASP A 7 -7.93 9.76 32.14
N LEU A 8 -7.64 10.92 32.73
CA LEU A 8 -8.30 12.18 32.36
C LEU A 8 -7.98 12.60 30.91
N ILE A 9 -6.70 12.50 30.52
CA ILE A 9 -6.26 12.80 29.14
C ILE A 9 -6.93 11.85 28.16
N LYS A 10 -7.01 10.56 28.47
CA LYS A 10 -7.68 9.56 27.61
C LYS A 10 -9.18 9.86 27.44
N ALA A 11 -9.88 10.12 28.55
CA ALA A 11 -11.30 10.44 28.52
C ALA A 11 -11.59 11.73 27.73
N SER A 12 -10.76 12.76 27.90
CA SER A 12 -10.86 14.01 27.15
C SER A 12 -10.63 13.80 25.66
N ALA A 13 -9.61 13.01 25.27
CA ALA A 13 -9.30 12.69 23.88
C ALA A 13 -10.45 11.94 23.20
N GLN A 14 -11.06 10.97 23.87
CA GLN A 14 -12.22 10.25 23.36
C GLN A 14 -13.41 11.18 23.11
N ASN A 15 -13.71 12.07 24.05
CA ASN A 15 -14.82 13.02 23.93
C ASN A 15 -14.59 14.00 22.77
N ILE A 16 -13.36 14.50 22.59
CA ILE A 16 -12.97 15.35 21.48
C ILE A 16 -13.20 14.62 20.15
N LEU A 17 -12.67 13.40 20.02
CA LEU A 17 -12.81 12.62 18.79
C LEU A 17 -14.27 12.23 18.49
N LYS A 18 -15.08 11.90 19.51
CA LYS A 18 -16.51 11.66 19.34
C LYS A 18 -17.23 12.90 18.88
N GLY A 19 -16.98 14.07 19.49
CA GLY A 19 -17.56 15.34 19.09
C GLY A 19 -17.19 15.72 17.66
N LEU A 20 -15.90 15.55 17.27
CA LEU A 20 -15.44 15.78 15.91
C LEU A 20 -16.14 14.84 14.90
N LEU A 21 -16.27 13.57 15.21
CA LEU A 21 -16.95 12.60 14.35
C LEU A 21 -18.43 12.96 14.15
N GLU A 22 -19.13 13.39 15.18
CA GLU A 22 -20.52 13.83 15.08
C GLU A 22 -20.65 15.12 14.25
N CYS A 23 -19.76 16.11 14.43
CA CYS A 23 -19.73 17.31 13.59
C CYS A 23 -19.50 16.98 12.11
N ILE A 24 -18.55 16.10 11.82
CA ILE A 24 -18.19 15.67 10.45
C ILE A 24 -19.36 14.93 9.78
N LYS A 25 -20.14 14.17 10.54
CA LYS A 25 -21.30 13.45 10.02
C LYS A 25 -22.54 14.33 9.88
N SER A 26 -22.71 15.31 10.76
CA SER A 26 -23.91 16.12 10.81
C SER A 26 -24.03 17.09 9.63
N SER A 27 -22.91 17.56 9.07
CA SER A 27 -22.91 18.57 8.01
C SER A 27 -21.71 18.40 7.07
N THR A 28 -22.00 18.40 5.77
CA THR A 28 -20.96 18.38 4.72
C THR A 28 -20.13 19.68 4.73
N GLY A 29 -20.75 20.81 5.03
CA GLY A 29 -20.05 22.10 5.15
C GLY A 29 -19.04 22.10 6.28
N LEU A 30 -19.46 21.70 7.50
CA LEU A 30 -18.56 21.55 8.65
C LEU A 30 -17.45 20.51 8.39
N ARG A 31 -17.78 19.39 7.74
CA ARG A 31 -16.79 18.39 7.36
C ARG A 31 -15.70 18.98 6.48
N ASN A 32 -16.07 19.73 5.45
CA ASN A 32 -15.12 20.36 4.54
C ASN A 32 -14.27 21.41 5.28
N GLU A 33 -14.89 22.28 6.07
CA GLU A 33 -14.21 23.32 6.83
C GLU A 33 -13.22 22.73 7.85
N ILE A 34 -13.62 21.72 8.63
CA ILE A 34 -12.75 21.03 9.58
C ILE A 34 -11.59 20.35 8.85
N ALA A 35 -11.86 19.67 7.72
CA ALA A 35 -10.86 18.92 6.98
C ALA A 35 -9.80 19.82 6.30
N THR A 36 -10.05 21.10 6.07
CA THR A 36 -9.05 22.03 5.50
C THR A 36 -8.08 22.56 6.56
N SER A 37 -8.37 22.42 7.85
CA SER A 37 -7.49 22.91 8.93
C SER A 37 -6.26 22.02 9.11
N PRO A 38 -5.01 22.53 9.01
CA PRO A 38 -3.79 21.76 9.30
C PRO A 38 -3.72 21.24 10.74
N ASP A 39 -4.24 22.02 11.69
CA ASP A 39 -4.28 21.67 13.11
C ASP A 39 -5.14 20.44 13.38
N PHE A 40 -6.22 20.27 12.60
CA PHE A 40 -7.06 19.10 12.67
C PHE A 40 -6.28 17.81 12.35
N TRP A 41 -5.47 17.80 11.31
CA TRP A 41 -4.65 16.63 10.94
C TRP A 41 -3.57 16.33 11.96
N SER A 42 -2.94 17.36 12.49
CA SER A 42 -1.96 17.25 13.59
C SER A 42 -2.60 16.67 14.85
N LEU A 43 -3.81 17.12 15.18
CA LEU A 43 -4.60 16.62 16.30
C LEU A 43 -4.95 15.14 16.11
N LEU A 44 -5.48 14.75 14.96
CA LEU A 44 -5.79 13.35 14.65
C LEU A 44 -4.56 12.46 14.73
N HIS A 45 -3.43 12.94 14.20
CA HIS A 45 -2.16 12.20 14.25
C HIS A 45 -1.70 11.98 15.69
N THR A 46 -1.88 12.95 16.55
CA THR A 46 -1.53 12.85 17.99
C THR A 46 -2.49 11.93 18.74
N LEU A 47 -3.80 12.14 18.58
CA LEU A 47 -4.82 11.41 19.33
C LEU A 47 -4.93 9.95 18.92
N ARG A 48 -4.58 9.57 17.69
CA ARG A 48 -4.56 8.15 17.26
C ARG A 48 -3.55 7.31 18.04
N ALA A 49 -2.51 7.91 18.60
CA ALA A 49 -1.51 7.20 19.39
C ALA A 49 -2.03 6.81 20.79
N LEU A 50 -3.16 7.38 21.23
CA LEU A 50 -3.80 7.03 22.49
C LEU A 50 -4.59 5.72 22.36
N PRO A 51 -4.68 4.89 23.40
CA PRO A 51 -5.25 3.55 23.37
C PRO A 51 -6.62 3.46 22.68
N ASP A 52 -7.54 4.37 23.00
CA ASP A 52 -8.90 4.35 22.43
C ASP A 52 -9.09 5.38 21.30
N GLY A 53 -8.08 6.19 21.03
CA GLY A 53 -8.10 7.24 20.02
C GLY A 53 -8.01 6.70 18.59
N ALA A 54 -7.26 5.62 18.40
CA ALA A 54 -6.99 5.06 17.08
C ALA A 54 -8.27 4.66 16.32
N ALA A 55 -9.23 4.04 16.98
CA ALA A 55 -10.48 3.61 16.35
C ALA A 55 -11.35 4.80 15.91
N LEU A 56 -11.45 5.83 16.75
CA LEU A 56 -12.22 7.03 16.44
C LEU A 56 -11.54 7.89 15.36
N ALA A 57 -10.22 8.07 15.46
CA ALA A 57 -9.44 8.79 14.44
C ALA A 57 -9.53 8.07 13.07
N PHE A 58 -9.54 6.72 13.06
CA PHE A 58 -9.73 5.96 11.84
C PHE A 58 -11.13 6.15 11.24
N ARG A 59 -12.18 6.17 12.06
CA ARG A 59 -13.55 6.45 11.59
C ARG A 59 -13.70 7.87 11.04
N ILE A 60 -12.98 8.82 11.59
CA ILE A 60 -12.96 10.22 11.10
C ILE A 60 -12.32 10.28 9.72
N ILE A 61 -11.14 9.70 9.52
CA ILE A 61 -10.49 9.71 8.19
C ILE A 61 -11.29 8.92 7.15
N ASP A 62 -11.93 7.83 7.55
CA ASP A 62 -12.82 7.08 6.68
C ASP A 62 -14.01 7.93 6.21
N GLU A 63 -14.66 8.66 7.12
CA GLU A 63 -15.77 9.57 6.78
C GLU A 63 -15.33 10.71 5.87
N ILE A 64 -14.12 11.25 6.06
CA ILE A 64 -13.57 12.31 5.20
C ILE A 64 -13.27 11.77 3.79
N THR A 65 -12.74 10.55 3.71
CA THR A 65 -12.30 9.95 2.44
C THR A 65 -13.45 9.36 1.63
N ASN A 66 -14.39 8.66 2.29
CA ASN A 66 -15.47 7.91 1.66
C ASN A 66 -16.86 8.53 1.85
N GLY A 67 -16.98 9.59 2.65
CA GLY A 67 -18.26 10.28 2.83
C GLY A 67 -18.83 10.81 1.51
N ALA A 68 -20.14 11.05 1.46
CA ALA A 68 -20.81 11.52 0.26
C ALA A 68 -21.27 12.99 0.42
N PRO A 69 -20.61 13.96 -0.23
CA PRO A 69 -19.38 13.85 -1.03
C PRO A 69 -18.12 13.68 -0.17
N PRO A 70 -17.03 13.11 -0.71
CA PRO A 70 -15.74 13.07 -0.02
C PRO A 70 -15.19 14.48 0.24
N ALA A 71 -14.59 14.70 1.41
CA ALA A 71 -14.05 16.00 1.81
C ALA A 71 -12.52 16.10 1.58
N ILE A 72 -12.03 15.46 0.53
CA ILE A 72 -10.62 15.53 0.13
C ILE A 72 -10.44 16.65 -0.89
N SER A 73 -9.52 17.55 -0.57
CA SER A 73 -9.10 18.71 -1.37
C SER A 73 -7.57 18.75 -1.51
N ALA A 74 -7.06 19.69 -2.31
CA ALA A 74 -5.63 19.92 -2.44
C ALA A 74 -4.96 20.26 -1.08
N ASP A 75 -5.66 21.01 -0.22
CA ASP A 75 -5.13 21.50 1.05
C ASP A 75 -4.95 20.39 2.11
N ASN A 76 -5.76 19.32 2.03
CA ASN A 76 -5.78 18.27 3.05
C ASN A 76 -5.28 16.89 2.56
N TYR A 77 -4.97 16.78 1.29
CA TYR A 77 -4.55 15.53 0.67
C TYR A 77 -3.30 14.93 1.33
N GLU A 78 -2.27 15.74 1.57
CA GLU A 78 -1.04 15.30 2.22
C GLU A 78 -1.28 14.83 3.65
N GLY A 79 -2.12 15.55 4.41
CA GLY A 79 -2.54 15.17 5.76
C GLY A 79 -3.24 13.82 5.78
N ALA A 80 -4.14 13.57 4.82
CA ALA A 80 -4.83 12.30 4.67
C ALA A 80 -3.86 11.14 4.37
N VAL A 81 -2.97 11.32 3.39
CA VAL A 81 -1.94 10.31 3.03
C VAL A 81 -1.03 10.01 4.22
N THR A 82 -0.58 11.03 4.93
CA THR A 82 0.30 10.89 6.11
C THR A 82 -0.39 10.13 7.24
N LEU A 83 -1.65 10.46 7.53
CA LEU A 83 -2.41 9.80 8.58
C LEU A 83 -2.68 8.33 8.24
N LEU A 84 -3.07 8.01 7.00
CA LEU A 84 -3.28 6.63 6.54
C LEU A 84 -1.99 5.81 6.60
N ASN A 85 -0.86 6.40 6.18
CA ASN A 85 0.45 5.76 6.33
C ASN A 85 0.77 5.43 7.78
N ALA A 86 0.45 6.34 8.70
CA ALA A 86 0.70 6.13 10.12
C ALA A 86 -0.14 4.98 10.73
N PHE A 87 -1.36 4.74 10.24
CA PHE A 87 -2.16 3.56 10.62
C PHE A 87 -1.55 2.25 10.09
N ALA A 88 -1.05 2.25 8.88
CA ALA A 88 -0.42 1.08 8.30
C ALA A 88 0.92 0.74 8.97
N LEU A 89 1.72 1.75 9.33
CA LEU A 89 2.96 1.57 10.11
C LEU A 89 2.65 0.94 11.47
N ALA A 90 1.67 1.49 12.21
CA ALA A 90 1.28 0.95 13.51
C ALA A 90 0.80 -0.51 13.43
N GLY A 91 0.12 -0.89 12.34
CA GLY A 91 -0.30 -2.28 12.11
C GLY A 91 0.84 -3.22 11.74
N GLY A 92 1.94 -2.67 11.19
CA GLY A 92 3.15 -3.44 10.82
C GLY A 92 4.10 -3.69 12.00
N GLU A 93 3.94 -2.98 13.12
CA GLU A 93 4.72 -3.21 14.33
C GLU A 93 4.31 -4.53 14.97
N ILE A 94 5.10 -5.59 14.75
CA ILE A 94 4.87 -6.88 15.39
C ILE A 94 5.30 -6.77 16.86
N PRO A 95 4.40 -7.02 17.84
CA PRO A 95 4.76 -7.06 19.25
C PRO A 95 5.93 -8.02 19.49
N GLN A 96 6.92 -7.60 20.29
CA GLN A 96 8.13 -8.40 20.54
C GLN A 96 7.84 -9.78 21.13
N ASP A 97 6.70 -9.96 21.82
CA ASP A 97 6.27 -11.24 22.38
C ASP A 97 5.96 -12.30 21.31
N GLN A 98 5.54 -11.91 20.11
CA GLN A 98 5.28 -12.85 19.02
C GLN A 98 6.56 -13.28 18.27
N ARG A 99 7.65 -12.54 18.37
CA ARG A 99 8.96 -12.90 17.79
C ARG A 99 9.63 -14.07 18.53
N ARG A 100 9.27 -14.33 19.81
CA ARG A 100 9.85 -15.42 20.63
C ARG A 100 9.16 -16.77 20.44
N GLY A 101 8.07 -16.85 19.68
CA GLY A 101 7.23 -18.04 19.53
C GLY A 101 7.50 -18.94 18.34
N GLN A 102 8.66 -18.87 17.67
CA GLN A 102 9.07 -19.91 16.74
C GLN A 102 9.82 -21.01 17.51
N PRO A 103 9.21 -22.17 17.78
CA PRO A 103 9.92 -23.28 18.39
C PRO A 103 10.91 -23.84 17.38
N THR A 104 12.20 -23.70 17.67
CA THR A 104 13.24 -24.54 17.08
C THR A 104 12.90 -25.99 17.43
N ARG A 105 12.28 -26.71 16.48
CA ARG A 105 12.04 -28.13 16.61
C ARG A 105 13.36 -28.88 16.59
N ARG A 106 13.91 -29.15 17.77
CA ARG A 106 14.76 -30.31 18.02
C ARG A 106 14.19 -31.07 19.21
N GLY A 107 13.68 -32.28 18.97
CA GLY A 107 13.53 -33.27 20.02
C GLY A 107 12.19 -33.96 20.15
N ARG A 108 12.14 -35.20 19.66
CA ARG A 108 11.40 -36.40 20.09
C ARG A 108 9.87 -36.47 20.04
N PRO A 109 9.31 -37.54 19.48
CA PRO A 109 7.87 -37.76 19.40
C PRO A 109 7.33 -38.32 20.72
N GLN A 110 6.35 -37.59 21.31
CA GLN A 110 5.42 -38.20 22.29
C GLN A 110 4.00 -38.12 21.71
N GLN A 111 3.45 -39.31 21.55
CA GLN A 111 2.06 -39.55 21.19
C GLN A 111 1.15 -38.99 22.28
N GLN A 112 0.22 -38.11 21.91
CA GLN A 112 -1.00 -37.82 22.67
C GLN A 112 -2.20 -37.70 21.74
N PRO A 113 -3.43 -38.03 22.23
CA PRO A 113 -4.54 -38.41 21.37
C PRO A 113 -5.22 -37.22 20.70
N ALA A 114 -5.79 -37.49 19.53
CA ALA A 114 -6.56 -36.58 18.71
C ALA A 114 -7.74 -35.95 19.45
N LEU A 115 -7.64 -34.65 19.75
CA LEU A 115 -8.79 -33.78 19.99
C LEU A 115 -8.90 -32.83 18.80
N SER A 116 -10.10 -32.82 18.23
CA SER A 116 -10.49 -32.02 17.09
C SER A 116 -10.08 -30.55 17.24
N VAL A 117 -9.00 -30.16 16.57
CA VAL A 117 -8.59 -28.76 16.43
C VAL A 117 -9.47 -28.16 15.32
N THR A 118 -10.52 -27.47 15.70
CA THR A 118 -11.13 -26.47 14.82
C THR A 118 -10.06 -25.44 14.54
N ASP A 119 -9.60 -25.35 13.29
CA ASP A 119 -8.71 -24.32 12.78
C ASP A 119 -9.36 -22.93 12.90
N LYS A 120 -9.42 -22.39 14.11
CA LYS A 120 -9.70 -20.96 14.31
C LYS A 120 -8.42 -20.21 13.97
N LYS A 121 -8.39 -19.66 12.75
CA LYS A 121 -7.40 -18.66 12.35
C LYS A 121 -7.34 -17.59 13.46
N PRO A 122 -6.17 -17.29 14.05
CA PRO A 122 -6.07 -16.30 15.12
C PRO A 122 -6.72 -14.98 14.66
N ALA A 123 -7.58 -14.42 15.52
CA ALA A 123 -8.23 -13.14 15.23
C ALA A 123 -7.17 -12.08 14.98
N ARG A 124 -7.28 -11.37 13.86
CA ARG A 124 -6.38 -10.25 13.53
C ARG A 124 -6.54 -9.17 14.61
N SER A 125 -5.43 -8.58 15.04
CA SER A 125 -5.51 -7.43 15.94
C SER A 125 -6.20 -6.25 15.24
N ASP A 126 -6.95 -5.45 16.00
CA ASP A 126 -7.65 -4.26 15.47
C ASP A 126 -6.67 -3.27 14.78
N THR A 127 -5.42 -3.24 15.23
CA THR A 127 -4.38 -2.41 14.65
C THR A 127 -4.00 -2.88 13.24
N VAL A 128 -3.87 -4.20 13.04
CA VAL A 128 -3.64 -4.80 11.71
C VAL A 128 -4.84 -4.56 10.80
N LEU A 129 -6.07 -4.71 11.31
CA LEU A 129 -7.27 -4.46 10.52
C LEU A 129 -7.33 -3.01 10.03
N ARG A 130 -7.04 -2.04 10.90
CA ARG A 130 -6.95 -0.62 10.50
C ARG A 130 -5.83 -0.38 9.49
N GLY A 131 -4.69 -1.04 9.61
CA GLY A 131 -3.61 -0.98 8.63
C GLY A 131 -4.03 -1.48 7.25
N ILE A 132 -4.76 -2.60 7.19
CA ILE A 132 -5.32 -3.14 5.94
C ILE A 132 -6.33 -2.15 5.32
N GLN A 133 -7.25 -1.65 6.14
CA GLN A 133 -8.25 -0.68 5.71
C GLN A 133 -7.60 0.64 5.24
N ALA A 134 -6.52 1.09 5.88
CA ALA A 134 -5.76 2.26 5.45
C ALA A 134 -5.20 2.08 4.03
N MET A 135 -4.74 0.89 3.66
CA MET A 135 -4.30 0.61 2.28
C MET A 135 -5.46 0.71 1.28
N THR A 136 -6.66 0.27 1.66
CA THR A 136 -7.85 0.41 0.83
C THR A 136 -8.26 1.88 0.69
N LEU A 137 -8.23 2.66 1.77
CA LEU A 137 -8.51 4.11 1.72
C LEU A 137 -7.47 4.85 0.87
N MET A 138 -6.19 4.43 0.90
CA MET A 138 -5.15 4.97 0.04
C MET A 138 -5.48 4.76 -1.46
N GLN A 139 -6.01 3.58 -1.80
CA GLN A 139 -6.51 3.32 -3.16
C GLN A 139 -7.71 4.21 -3.50
N ASN A 140 -8.64 4.42 -2.56
CA ASN A 140 -9.80 5.31 -2.79
C ASN A 140 -9.36 6.76 -3.01
N LEU A 141 -8.32 7.23 -2.30
CA LEU A 141 -7.70 8.54 -2.55
C LEU A 141 -7.15 8.65 -3.98
N SER A 142 -6.58 7.58 -4.54
CA SER A 142 -6.07 7.61 -5.91
C SER A 142 -7.16 7.89 -6.95
N ASN A 143 -8.40 7.52 -6.68
CA ASN A 143 -9.53 7.81 -7.55
C ASN A 143 -9.92 9.30 -7.56
N ARG A 144 -9.47 10.06 -6.56
CA ARG A 144 -9.69 11.52 -6.47
C ARG A 144 -8.59 12.34 -7.14
N VAL A 145 -7.44 11.73 -7.40
CA VAL A 145 -6.27 12.43 -7.94
C VAL A 145 -6.57 13.16 -9.26
N PRO A 146 -7.26 12.58 -10.27
CA PRO A 146 -7.57 13.31 -11.50
C PRO A 146 -8.35 14.61 -11.25
N TYR A 147 -9.32 14.56 -10.36
CA TYR A 147 -10.11 15.73 -9.98
C TYR A 147 -9.25 16.79 -9.27
N LEU A 148 -8.34 16.38 -8.38
CA LEU A 148 -7.42 17.30 -7.70
C LEU A 148 -6.44 17.96 -8.67
N ILE A 149 -5.94 17.22 -9.65
CA ILE A 149 -5.06 17.73 -10.71
C ILE A 149 -5.80 18.77 -11.55
N GLU A 150 -7.04 18.47 -11.96
CA GLU A 150 -7.87 19.39 -12.73
C GLU A 150 -8.12 20.69 -11.98
N GLN A 151 -8.42 20.61 -10.68
CA GLN A 151 -8.64 21.79 -9.84
C GLN A 151 -7.37 22.62 -9.60
N SER A 152 -6.24 21.96 -9.41
CA SER A 152 -4.96 22.64 -9.09
C SER A 152 -4.29 23.25 -10.30
N GLN A 153 -4.67 22.83 -11.51
CA GLN A 153 -4.06 23.27 -12.78
C GLN A 153 -2.52 23.14 -12.78
N LEU A 154 -1.99 22.12 -12.11
CA LEU A 154 -0.56 21.86 -12.02
C LEU A 154 -0.04 21.27 -13.33
N GLU A 155 1.22 21.61 -13.67
CA GLU A 155 1.94 20.92 -14.72
C GLU A 155 2.10 19.41 -14.42
N PRO A 156 2.14 18.54 -15.43
CA PRO A 156 2.13 17.09 -15.24
C PRO A 156 3.18 16.58 -14.26
N ALA A 157 4.42 17.05 -14.34
CA ALA A 157 5.49 16.66 -13.44
C ALA A 157 5.21 17.09 -11.99
N GLN A 158 4.66 18.28 -11.78
CA GLN A 158 4.25 18.76 -10.45
C GLN A 158 3.06 17.98 -9.93
N ALA A 159 2.05 17.69 -10.77
CA ALA A 159 0.89 16.90 -10.43
C ALA A 159 1.29 15.49 -9.98
N TRP A 160 2.26 14.86 -10.69
CA TRP A 160 2.83 13.58 -10.28
C TRP A 160 3.46 13.66 -8.89
N GLN A 161 4.33 14.63 -8.64
CA GLN A 161 5.03 14.78 -7.37
C GLN A 161 4.08 15.08 -6.21
N THR A 162 3.04 15.89 -6.46
CA THR A 162 2.10 16.34 -5.42
C THR A 162 1.08 15.26 -5.05
N TYR A 163 0.56 14.51 -6.03
CA TYR A 163 -0.57 13.62 -5.80
C TYR A 163 -0.25 12.13 -5.99
N TRP A 164 0.35 11.72 -7.11
CA TRP A 164 0.60 10.31 -7.39
C TRP A 164 1.77 9.74 -6.59
N HIS A 165 2.89 10.45 -6.57
CA HIS A 165 4.10 9.97 -5.91
C HIS A 165 3.91 9.67 -4.41
N PRO A 166 3.23 10.50 -3.59
CA PRO A 166 2.97 10.19 -2.18
C PRO A 166 2.20 8.88 -1.98
N ILE A 167 1.14 8.63 -2.76
CA ILE A 167 0.38 7.38 -2.71
C ILE A 167 1.28 6.18 -3.05
N PHE A 168 1.97 6.25 -4.18
CA PHE A 168 2.82 5.14 -4.62
C PHE A 168 3.96 4.87 -3.64
N ARG A 169 4.57 5.91 -3.10
CA ARG A 169 5.61 5.78 -2.07
C ARG A 169 5.11 5.04 -0.83
N VAL A 170 3.91 5.38 -0.34
CA VAL A 170 3.31 4.69 0.81
C VAL A 170 2.99 3.24 0.45
N LEU A 171 2.31 2.99 -0.66
CA LEU A 171 1.93 1.65 -1.06
C LEU A 171 3.16 0.74 -1.28
N THR A 172 4.20 1.23 -1.97
CA THR A 172 5.44 0.46 -2.19
C THR A 172 6.19 0.18 -0.90
N THR A 173 6.24 1.14 0.04
CA THR A 173 6.82 0.93 1.37
C THR A 173 6.12 -0.22 2.10
N HIS A 174 4.79 -0.26 2.05
CA HIS A 174 4.03 -1.32 2.72
C HIS A 174 3.99 -2.64 1.94
N CYS A 175 4.38 -2.68 0.66
CA CYS A 175 4.63 -3.92 -0.08
C CYS A 175 5.84 -4.71 0.47
N THR A 176 6.68 -4.11 1.30
CA THR A 176 7.78 -4.77 2.02
C THR A 176 7.50 -4.89 3.54
N ASN A 177 6.28 -4.62 3.98
CA ASN A 177 5.91 -4.67 5.39
C ASN A 177 6.10 -6.08 5.97
N PRO A 178 6.68 -6.23 7.17
CA PRO A 178 6.84 -7.53 7.82
C PRO A 178 5.49 -8.21 8.13
N CYS A 179 4.43 -7.44 8.38
CA CYS A 179 3.08 -7.99 8.52
C CYS A 179 2.52 -8.40 7.15
N ARG A 180 2.37 -9.71 6.94
CA ARG A 180 1.92 -10.29 5.66
C ARG A 180 0.57 -9.74 5.20
N ASP A 181 -0.38 -9.56 6.11
CA ASP A 181 -1.72 -9.08 5.79
C ASP A 181 -1.71 -7.65 5.24
N ILE A 182 -0.91 -6.76 5.85
CA ILE A 182 -0.74 -5.37 5.39
C ILE A 182 0.01 -5.35 4.06
N ARG A 183 1.06 -6.16 3.91
CA ARG A 183 1.83 -6.30 2.67
C ARG A 183 0.94 -6.71 1.51
N GLN A 184 0.09 -7.72 1.69
CA GLN A 184 -0.84 -8.19 0.67
C GLN A 184 -1.90 -7.12 0.32
N ALA A 185 -2.42 -6.39 1.33
CA ALA A 185 -3.36 -5.29 1.11
C ALA A 185 -2.70 -4.15 0.32
N ALA A 186 -1.49 -3.75 0.71
CA ALA A 186 -0.72 -2.73 0.01
C ALA A 186 -0.45 -3.12 -1.44
N PHE A 187 -0.03 -4.37 -1.67
CA PHE A 187 0.24 -4.88 -3.01
C PHE A 187 -1.03 -4.89 -3.89
N SER A 188 -2.16 -5.34 -3.34
CA SER A 188 -3.45 -5.33 -4.03
C SER A 188 -3.89 -3.91 -4.40
N SER A 189 -3.73 -2.96 -3.48
CA SER A 189 -4.05 -1.54 -3.71
C SER A 189 -3.12 -0.92 -4.74
N LEU A 190 -1.80 -1.16 -4.64
CA LEU A 190 -0.81 -0.71 -5.64
C LEU A 190 -1.15 -1.20 -7.04
N HIS A 191 -1.42 -2.50 -7.18
CA HIS A 191 -1.74 -3.12 -8.47
C HIS A 191 -3.01 -2.50 -9.09
N ARG A 192 -4.05 -2.23 -8.29
CA ARG A 192 -5.27 -1.58 -8.76
C ARG A 192 -5.02 -0.13 -9.17
N CYS A 193 -4.24 0.63 -8.41
CA CYS A 193 -3.87 2.00 -8.77
C CYS A 193 -3.11 2.04 -10.10
N LEU A 194 -2.15 1.12 -10.30
CA LEU A 194 -1.34 1.06 -11.51
C LEU A 194 -2.10 0.62 -12.76
N LEU A 195 -3.21 -0.12 -12.61
CA LEU A 195 -4.09 -0.53 -13.72
C LEU A 195 -5.31 0.38 -13.88
N SER A 196 -5.38 1.45 -13.09
CA SER A 196 -6.51 2.39 -13.18
C SER A 196 -6.40 3.25 -14.43
N SER A 197 -7.52 3.41 -15.16
CA SER A 197 -7.63 4.37 -16.26
C SER A 197 -7.35 5.82 -15.84
N ASN A 198 -7.49 6.12 -14.56
CA ASN A 198 -7.18 7.44 -14.00
C ASN A 198 -5.70 7.81 -14.06
N LEU A 199 -4.82 6.80 -14.09
CA LEU A 199 -3.37 6.98 -14.22
C LEU A 199 -2.94 7.21 -15.67
N ALA A 200 -3.65 6.58 -16.63
CA ALA A 200 -3.34 6.57 -18.05
C ALA A 200 -4.06 7.69 -18.81
N SER A 201 -4.00 8.91 -18.34
CA SER A 201 -4.49 10.06 -19.11
C SER A 201 -3.54 10.31 -20.30
N GLU A 202 -4.05 10.25 -21.52
CA GLU A 202 -3.29 10.24 -22.78
C GLU A 202 -2.27 11.38 -22.97
N LYS A 203 -2.44 12.49 -22.27
CA LYS A 203 -1.60 13.68 -22.44
C LYS A 203 -0.39 13.76 -21.49
N HIS A 204 -0.34 12.93 -20.43
CA HIS A 204 0.57 13.18 -19.31
C HIS A 204 1.11 11.93 -18.62
N THR A 205 1.07 10.78 -19.27
CA THR A 205 1.59 9.56 -18.64
C THR A 205 3.11 9.55 -18.71
N GLU A 206 3.73 9.84 -17.60
CA GLU A 206 5.17 9.69 -17.45
C GLU A 206 5.51 8.23 -17.14
N TRP A 207 5.64 7.41 -18.18
CA TRP A 207 6.00 5.99 -18.07
C TRP A 207 7.25 5.75 -17.24
N THR A 208 8.22 6.66 -17.33
CA THR A 208 9.43 6.64 -16.51
C THR A 208 9.08 6.66 -15.03
N ASN A 209 8.12 7.47 -14.61
CA ASN A 209 7.72 7.54 -13.20
C ASN A 209 7.06 6.26 -12.72
N ILE A 210 6.26 5.60 -13.56
CA ILE A 210 5.61 4.33 -13.22
C ILE A 210 6.63 3.20 -13.09
N PHE A 211 7.47 3.01 -14.10
CA PHE A 211 8.42 1.89 -14.10
C PHE A 211 9.65 2.18 -13.24
N SER A 212 10.36 3.27 -13.52
CA SER A 212 11.60 3.61 -12.81
C SER A 212 11.36 4.24 -11.44
N GLY A 213 10.23 4.92 -11.24
CA GLY A 213 9.89 5.53 -9.95
C GLY A 213 9.14 4.62 -8.97
N VAL A 214 8.43 3.60 -9.47
CA VAL A 214 7.57 2.74 -8.62
C VAL A 214 7.95 1.26 -8.72
N LEU A 215 7.87 0.65 -9.91
CA LEU A 215 7.97 -0.80 -10.07
C LEU A 215 9.39 -1.34 -9.87
N PHE A 216 10.39 -0.77 -10.54
CA PHE A 216 11.77 -1.23 -10.37
C PHE A 216 12.31 -1.02 -8.95
N PRO A 217 12.12 0.15 -8.30
CA PRO A 217 12.51 0.32 -6.91
C PRO A 217 11.85 -0.67 -5.96
N LEU A 218 10.56 -0.99 -6.15
CA LEU A 218 9.87 -2.00 -5.36
C LEU A 218 10.53 -3.38 -5.51
N ILE A 219 10.79 -3.82 -6.75
CA ILE A 219 11.43 -5.12 -7.00
C ILE A 219 12.85 -5.14 -6.41
N HIS A 220 13.62 -4.08 -6.57
CA HIS A 220 14.96 -3.98 -5.98
C HIS A 220 14.91 -4.03 -4.44
N GLN A 221 13.89 -3.45 -3.81
CA GLN A 221 13.71 -3.58 -2.36
C GLN A 221 13.40 -5.02 -1.95
N LEU A 222 12.55 -5.73 -2.69
CA LEU A 222 12.19 -7.12 -2.44
C LEU A 222 13.37 -8.09 -2.63
N LEU A 223 14.39 -7.71 -3.41
CA LEU A 223 15.62 -8.49 -3.60
C LEU A 223 16.62 -8.30 -2.45
N LYS A 224 16.41 -7.33 -1.54
CA LYS A 224 17.32 -7.12 -0.42
C LYS A 224 17.20 -8.24 0.61
N PRO A 225 18.34 -8.82 1.06
CA PRO A 225 18.34 -9.89 2.05
C PRO A 225 17.61 -9.54 3.36
N GLU A 226 17.71 -8.27 3.82
CA GLU A 226 17.07 -7.81 5.05
C GLU A 226 15.54 -7.87 4.94
N VAL A 227 15.00 -7.53 3.77
CA VAL A 227 13.57 -7.58 3.49
C VAL A 227 13.13 -9.04 3.40
N TYR A 228 13.83 -9.84 2.62
CA TYR A 228 13.52 -11.26 2.45
C TYR A 228 13.50 -12.02 3.77
N ASN A 229 14.50 -11.81 4.62
CA ASN A 229 14.66 -12.50 5.90
C ASN A 229 13.60 -12.15 6.94
N SER A 230 12.83 -11.06 6.74
CA SER A 230 11.73 -10.69 7.66
C SER A 230 10.56 -11.69 7.62
N ASP A 231 10.27 -12.27 6.46
CA ASP A 231 9.24 -13.31 6.23
C ASP A 231 9.57 -14.07 4.94
N PRO A 232 10.52 -15.03 4.95
CA PRO A 232 11.03 -15.63 3.71
C PRO A 232 9.97 -16.23 2.80
N SER A 233 9.00 -16.94 3.37
CA SER A 233 7.91 -17.57 2.61
C SER A 233 6.98 -16.53 2.00
N GLY A 234 6.56 -15.53 2.79
CA GLY A 234 5.66 -14.48 2.30
C GLY A 234 6.36 -13.50 1.36
N MET A 235 7.66 -13.25 1.53
CA MET A 235 8.42 -12.39 0.62
C MET A 235 8.69 -13.06 -0.72
N ALA A 236 8.89 -14.39 -0.74
CA ALA A 236 8.98 -15.18 -1.97
C ALA A 236 7.68 -15.03 -2.80
N GLU A 237 6.52 -15.16 -2.14
CA GLU A 237 5.21 -14.92 -2.78
C GLU A 237 5.09 -13.48 -3.29
N THR A 238 5.52 -12.49 -2.50
CA THR A 238 5.45 -11.08 -2.88
C THR A 238 6.38 -10.75 -4.05
N LYS A 239 7.58 -11.33 -4.12
CA LYS A 239 8.48 -11.21 -5.28
C LYS A 239 7.82 -11.74 -6.56
N MET A 240 7.17 -12.90 -6.48
CA MET A 240 6.44 -13.46 -7.61
C MET A 240 5.28 -12.54 -8.06
N GLN A 241 4.51 -12.01 -7.11
CA GLN A 241 3.45 -11.06 -7.41
C GLN A 241 3.99 -9.78 -8.06
N ALA A 242 5.14 -9.27 -7.61
CA ALA A 242 5.77 -8.08 -8.20
C ALA A 242 6.25 -8.33 -9.63
N ALA A 243 6.84 -9.50 -9.91
CA ALA A 243 7.20 -9.91 -11.27
C ALA A 243 5.98 -10.02 -12.19
N GLN A 244 4.90 -10.63 -11.70
CA GLN A 244 3.63 -10.74 -12.43
C GLN A 244 3.01 -9.37 -12.69
N ALA A 245 3.04 -8.46 -11.71
CA ALA A 245 2.53 -7.10 -11.86
C ALA A 245 3.34 -6.31 -12.89
N LEU A 246 4.68 -6.39 -12.86
CA LEU A 246 5.55 -5.75 -13.85
C LEU A 246 5.16 -6.17 -15.28
N CYS A 247 5.07 -7.49 -15.52
CA CYS A 247 4.69 -8.02 -16.82
C CYS A 247 3.27 -7.59 -17.24
N LYS A 248 2.31 -7.66 -16.31
CA LYS A 248 0.90 -7.34 -16.58
C LYS A 248 0.72 -5.85 -16.88
N ILE A 249 1.38 -4.96 -16.13
CA ILE A 249 1.30 -3.52 -16.32
C ILE A 249 1.95 -3.15 -17.67
N TYR A 250 3.12 -3.71 -17.97
CA TYR A 250 3.75 -3.51 -19.26
C TYR A 250 2.86 -3.93 -20.43
N LEU A 251 2.28 -5.14 -20.40
CA LEU A 251 1.39 -5.63 -21.44
C LEU A 251 0.07 -4.82 -21.52
N HIS A 252 -0.45 -4.36 -20.39
CA HIS A 252 -1.67 -3.55 -20.36
C HIS A 252 -1.50 -2.23 -21.11
N TYR A 253 -0.32 -1.62 -21.00
CA TYR A 253 -0.02 -0.34 -21.64
C TYR A 253 0.81 -0.47 -22.93
N LEU A 254 1.02 -1.68 -23.43
CA LEU A 254 1.91 -1.93 -24.57
C LEU A 254 1.57 -1.10 -25.81
N GLY A 255 0.28 -0.96 -26.14
CA GLY A 255 -0.15 -0.16 -27.30
C GLY A 255 0.17 1.33 -27.17
N GLN A 256 0.16 1.87 -25.94
CA GLN A 256 0.56 3.26 -25.68
C GLN A 256 2.09 3.40 -25.61
N LEU A 257 2.76 2.42 -25.01
CA LEU A 257 4.21 2.36 -24.94
C LEU A 257 4.88 2.20 -26.31
N ALA A 258 4.23 1.58 -27.27
CA ALA A 258 4.74 1.39 -28.63
C ALA A 258 5.04 2.73 -29.33
N GLN A 259 4.30 3.78 -28.98
CA GLN A 259 4.50 5.13 -29.53
C GLN A 259 5.50 5.99 -28.73
N TRP A 260 6.03 5.46 -27.63
CA TRP A 260 6.92 6.19 -26.74
C TRP A 260 8.39 5.93 -27.08
N GLU A 261 9.19 6.98 -27.25
CA GLU A 261 10.60 6.89 -27.62
C GLU A 261 11.45 6.07 -26.62
N GLY A 262 11.06 6.02 -25.35
CA GLY A 262 11.74 5.29 -24.30
C GLY A 262 11.50 3.78 -24.28
N LEU A 263 10.64 3.21 -25.15
CA LEU A 263 10.23 1.81 -25.14
C LEU A 263 11.41 0.83 -25.14
N VAL A 264 12.43 1.05 -25.99
CA VAL A 264 13.58 0.14 -26.11
C VAL A 264 14.41 0.12 -24.83
N SER A 265 14.61 1.28 -24.20
CA SER A 265 15.29 1.35 -22.90
C SER A 265 14.48 0.65 -21.81
N LEU A 266 13.19 0.94 -21.73
CA LEU A 266 12.29 0.30 -20.79
C LEU A 266 12.29 -1.23 -20.93
N TRP A 267 12.22 -1.73 -22.17
CA TRP A 267 12.25 -3.17 -22.42
C TRP A 267 13.55 -3.82 -21.90
N ARG A 268 14.70 -3.16 -22.13
CA ARG A 268 15.99 -3.63 -21.59
C ARG A 268 16.01 -3.66 -20.07
N ASP A 269 15.44 -2.63 -19.42
CA ASP A 269 15.37 -2.55 -17.96
C ASP A 269 14.42 -3.62 -17.37
N ILE A 270 13.32 -3.92 -18.05
CA ILE A 270 12.42 -5.02 -17.69
C ILE A 270 13.15 -6.36 -17.76
N LEU A 271 13.86 -6.63 -18.86
CA LEU A 271 14.61 -7.87 -19.02
C LEU A 271 15.72 -8.01 -17.96
N SER A 272 16.45 -6.93 -17.68
CA SER A 272 17.45 -6.90 -16.60
C SER A 272 16.85 -7.17 -15.22
N THR A 273 15.68 -6.58 -14.95
CA THR A 273 14.96 -6.80 -13.68
C THR A 273 14.46 -8.25 -13.55
N MET A 274 13.94 -8.83 -14.63
CA MET A 274 13.53 -10.22 -14.65
C MET A 274 14.73 -11.18 -14.49
N GLU A 275 15.88 -10.86 -15.08
CA GLU A 275 17.12 -11.60 -14.88
C GLU A 275 17.59 -11.55 -13.42
N ALA A 276 17.52 -10.38 -12.78
CA ALA A 276 17.86 -10.21 -11.36
C ALA A 276 16.96 -11.09 -10.47
N LEU A 277 15.64 -11.12 -10.73
CA LEU A 277 14.69 -11.99 -10.04
C LEU A 277 14.99 -13.47 -10.24
N LEU A 278 15.40 -13.88 -11.45
CA LEU A 278 15.78 -15.26 -11.75
C LEU A 278 17.08 -15.68 -11.04
N LYS A 279 18.04 -14.80 -10.91
CA LYS A 279 19.31 -15.04 -10.19
C LYS A 279 19.11 -15.19 -8.68
N ASP A 280 18.16 -14.43 -8.12
CA ASP A 280 17.83 -14.43 -6.69
C ASP A 280 16.82 -15.54 -6.31
N GLY A 281 16.24 -16.22 -7.28
CA GLY A 281 15.19 -17.23 -7.09
C GLY A 281 15.66 -18.39 -6.21
N GLY A 282 15.08 -18.48 -4.99
CA GLY A 282 15.53 -19.40 -3.93
C GLY A 282 15.02 -20.84 -4.03
N GLY A 283 14.02 -21.13 -4.85
CA GLY A 283 13.39 -22.45 -4.94
C GLY A 283 13.13 -22.90 -6.39
N SER A 284 13.20 -24.22 -6.64
CA SER A 284 12.97 -24.76 -7.99
C SER A 284 11.59 -24.36 -8.58
N GLY A 285 10.55 -24.28 -7.75
CA GLY A 285 9.20 -23.89 -8.15
C GLY A 285 9.08 -22.40 -8.54
N GLU A 286 9.74 -21.51 -7.81
CA GLU A 286 9.79 -20.08 -8.14
C GLU A 286 10.50 -19.83 -9.46
N LEU A 287 11.65 -20.47 -9.66
CA LEU A 287 12.43 -20.37 -10.90
C LEU A 287 11.63 -20.83 -12.13
N VAL A 288 10.89 -21.93 -12.02
CA VAL A 288 10.01 -22.41 -13.11
C VAL A 288 8.92 -21.41 -13.42
N SER A 289 8.29 -20.85 -12.40
CA SER A 289 7.23 -19.85 -12.55
C SER A 289 7.76 -18.55 -13.18
N LEU A 290 8.91 -18.04 -12.74
CA LEU A 290 9.55 -16.84 -13.28
C LEU A 290 10.00 -17.06 -14.73
N ARG A 291 10.58 -18.21 -15.07
CA ARG A 291 10.94 -18.56 -16.46
C ARG A 291 9.72 -18.61 -17.37
N THR A 292 8.64 -19.22 -16.91
CA THR A 292 7.38 -19.30 -17.66
C THR A 292 6.81 -17.90 -17.88
N LEU A 293 6.86 -17.02 -16.86
CA LEU A 293 6.42 -15.63 -16.96
C LEU A 293 7.26 -14.84 -17.97
N SER A 294 8.59 -14.97 -17.91
CA SER A 294 9.51 -14.32 -18.86
C SER A 294 9.30 -14.78 -20.28
N SER A 295 9.13 -16.11 -20.51
CA SER A 295 8.83 -16.65 -21.84
C SER A 295 7.51 -16.13 -22.39
N ARG A 296 6.46 -16.10 -21.59
CA ARG A 296 5.15 -15.55 -21.99
C ARG A 296 5.24 -14.07 -22.36
N LEU A 297 5.96 -13.26 -21.55
CA LEU A 297 6.17 -11.86 -21.83
C LEU A 297 6.84 -11.66 -23.19
N ILE A 298 7.95 -12.37 -23.46
CA ILE A 298 8.69 -12.28 -24.72
C ILE A 298 7.79 -12.71 -25.91
N THR A 299 7.02 -13.79 -25.76
CA THR A 299 6.11 -14.28 -26.81
C THR A 299 5.03 -13.24 -27.14
N HIS A 300 4.41 -12.61 -26.13
CA HIS A 300 3.39 -11.59 -26.35
C HIS A 300 3.94 -10.34 -27.02
N VAL A 301 5.13 -9.88 -26.60
CA VAL A 301 5.78 -8.72 -27.23
C VAL A 301 6.19 -9.03 -28.67
N GLY A 302 6.72 -10.23 -28.94
CA GLY A 302 7.06 -10.67 -30.30
C GLY A 302 5.84 -10.79 -31.20
N ALA A 303 4.71 -11.28 -30.68
CA ALA A 303 3.45 -11.34 -31.43
C ALA A 303 2.89 -9.94 -31.75
N PHE A 304 3.02 -9.00 -30.79
CA PHE A 304 2.62 -7.60 -31.00
C PHE A 304 3.46 -6.94 -32.10
N ALA A 305 4.79 -7.07 -32.06
CA ALA A 305 5.70 -6.51 -33.04
C ALA A 305 5.55 -7.07 -34.46
N ASN A 306 4.97 -8.27 -34.62
CA ASN A 306 4.73 -8.87 -35.93
C ASN A 306 3.37 -8.49 -36.54
N ASN A 307 2.49 -7.83 -35.77
CA ASN A 307 1.15 -7.43 -36.21
C ASN A 307 1.04 -5.91 -36.53
N GLU A 308 2.10 -5.14 -36.30
CA GLU A 308 2.28 -3.76 -36.75
C GLU A 308 3.18 -3.72 -38.01
#